data_0b03948261cc2ffe45a0f63e717123fd
#
_entry.id   0b03948261cc2ffe45a0f63e717123fd
#
_cell.length_a   1.000
_cell.length_b   1.000
_cell.length_c   1.000
_cell.angle_alpha   90.00
_cell.angle_beta   90.00
_cell.angle_gamma   90.00
#
_symmetry.space_group_name_H-M   'P 1'
#
loop_
_entity.id
_entity.type
_entity.pdbx_description
1 polymer ?
#
loop_
_entity_poly.entity_id
_entity_poly.type
_entity_poly.pdbx_seq_one_letter_code
_entity_poly.pdbx_strand_id
1 'polypeptide(L)'
;MKKSLIALAVLAASGAAMAQSSVTLYGVADAGVTYLNGKDNWSGVASGNNLTSRLGFRGTEDLGGGLKANFVLEGGFNLDNGDGASGYAGAKAGEGFQFKRRSTVGLSGGFGEVRMGRELTAAYNATARYDVFGSVGIGQSRLWADGDVVDTVAPALNANGNAVTTNQRISNALTYVSPDFSGFKVGVNYGFGETTNGNSDSSYMGA
;
A
#
# COMPACT_ATOMS: atom_id res chain seq x y z
N MET A 1 24.61 49.64 -9.09
CA MET A 1 24.57 49.05 -7.75
C MET A 1 23.19 48.51 -7.36
N LYS A 2 22.05 49.20 -7.54
CA LYS A 2 20.71 48.70 -7.18
C LYS A 2 20.29 47.46 -7.96
N LYS A 3 20.63 47.37 -9.27
CA LYS A 3 20.27 46.21 -10.12
C LYS A 3 21.02 44.94 -9.76
N SER A 4 22.28 45.05 -9.33
CA SER A 4 23.09 43.91 -8.88
C SER A 4 22.67 43.39 -7.51
N LEU A 5 22.18 44.25 -6.61
CA LEU A 5 21.60 43.85 -5.34
C LEU A 5 20.28 43.10 -5.50
N ILE A 6 19.44 43.51 -6.44
CA ILE A 6 18.20 42.82 -6.77
C ILE A 6 18.49 41.44 -7.40
N ALA A 7 19.46 41.37 -8.30
CA ALA A 7 19.89 40.09 -8.90
C ALA A 7 20.46 39.14 -7.85
N LEU A 8 21.25 39.64 -6.90
CA LEU A 8 21.79 38.85 -5.78
C LEU A 8 20.69 38.38 -4.83
N ALA A 9 19.71 39.23 -4.54
CA ALA A 9 18.56 38.86 -3.69
C ALA A 9 17.67 37.80 -4.35
N VAL A 10 17.45 37.89 -5.66
CA VAL A 10 16.72 36.89 -6.44
C VAL A 10 17.51 35.57 -6.49
N LEU A 11 18.83 35.63 -6.66
CA LEU A 11 19.69 34.43 -6.64
C LEU A 11 19.72 33.77 -5.25
N ALA A 12 19.76 34.56 -4.18
CA ALA A 12 19.70 34.08 -2.81
C ALA A 12 18.32 33.49 -2.47
N ALA A 13 17.23 34.10 -2.94
CA ALA A 13 15.88 33.59 -2.78
C ALA A 13 15.65 32.30 -3.59
N SER A 14 16.23 32.15 -4.78
CA SER A 14 16.17 30.93 -5.57
C SER A 14 17.02 29.79 -4.96
N GLY A 15 18.10 30.09 -4.27
CA GLY A 15 18.91 29.11 -3.54
C GLY A 15 18.23 28.59 -2.25
N ALA A 16 17.36 29.37 -1.65
CA ALA A 16 16.59 28.95 -0.47
C ALA A 16 15.37 28.06 -0.82
N ALA A 17 14.98 28.04 -2.10
CA ALA A 17 13.92 27.17 -2.61
C ALA A 17 14.44 25.79 -3.09
N MET A 18 15.57 25.33 -2.60
CA MET A 18 16.00 23.93 -2.78
C MET A 18 15.08 23.07 -1.90
N ALA A 19 13.94 22.69 -2.47
CA ALA A 19 13.09 21.66 -1.90
C ALA A 19 13.97 20.43 -1.64
N GLN A 20 14.16 20.08 -0.37
CA GLN A 20 14.96 18.92 -0.01
C GLN A 20 14.16 17.66 -0.32
N SER A 21 14.22 17.23 -1.58
CA SER A 21 13.64 15.97 -2.02
C SER A 21 14.33 14.83 -1.29
N SER A 22 13.58 13.99 -0.63
CA SER A 22 14.10 12.81 0.05
C SER A 22 13.50 11.55 -0.54
N VAL A 23 14.36 10.60 -0.91
CA VAL A 23 13.95 9.25 -1.28
C VAL A 23 14.54 8.26 -0.29
N THR A 24 13.69 7.47 0.31
CA THR A 24 14.08 6.44 1.28
C THR A 24 13.79 5.07 0.70
N LEU A 25 14.82 4.22 0.64
CA LEU A 25 14.65 2.78 0.48
C LEU A 25 14.32 2.19 1.85
N TYR A 26 13.30 1.34 1.92
CA TYR A 26 12.92 0.66 3.15
C TYR A 26 12.47 -0.77 2.85
N GLY A 27 12.41 -1.60 3.87
CA GLY A 27 11.92 -2.96 3.70
C GLY A 27 11.90 -3.76 5.00
N VAL A 28 11.38 -4.96 4.89
CA VAL A 28 11.38 -6.00 5.92
C VAL A 28 11.74 -7.31 5.25
N ALA A 29 12.63 -8.06 5.87
CA ALA A 29 12.95 -9.42 5.50
C ALA A 29 12.63 -10.31 6.72
N ASP A 30 11.56 -11.10 6.61
CA ASP A 30 11.06 -11.98 7.66
C ASP A 30 11.05 -13.41 7.15
N ALA A 31 11.83 -14.27 7.80
CA ALA A 31 11.85 -15.70 7.52
C ALA A 31 12.00 -16.49 8.82
N GLY A 32 11.38 -17.65 8.88
CA GLY A 32 11.44 -18.53 10.04
C GLY A 32 11.32 -19.99 9.66
N VAL A 33 11.80 -20.85 10.54
CA VAL A 33 11.55 -22.28 10.41
C VAL A 33 10.16 -22.58 10.96
N THR A 34 9.32 -23.16 10.14
CA THR A 34 7.93 -23.45 10.47
C THR A 34 7.70 -24.95 10.40
N TYR A 35 7.00 -25.48 11.40
CA TYR A 35 6.50 -26.83 11.44
C TYR A 35 4.98 -26.81 11.61
N LEU A 36 4.27 -27.36 10.65
CA LEU A 36 2.81 -27.52 10.69
C LEU A 36 2.48 -28.98 10.84
N ASN A 37 1.65 -29.28 11.85
CA ASN A 37 1.12 -30.61 12.08
C ASN A 37 -0.38 -30.61 11.80
N GLY A 38 -0.80 -31.40 10.82
CA GLY A 38 -2.20 -31.46 10.38
C GLY A 38 -2.45 -32.74 9.60
N LYS A 39 -3.43 -32.71 8.69
CA LYS A 39 -3.69 -33.83 7.77
C LYS A 39 -2.44 -34.19 6.98
N ASP A 40 -1.71 -33.18 6.53
CA ASP A 40 -0.41 -33.29 5.90
C ASP A 40 0.58 -32.47 6.72
N ASN A 41 1.67 -33.12 7.19
CA ASN A 41 2.72 -32.43 7.95
C ASN A 41 3.63 -31.69 7.01
N TRP A 42 3.97 -30.47 7.35
CA TRP A 42 4.90 -29.65 6.59
C TRP A 42 5.96 -29.03 7.51
N SER A 43 7.19 -29.02 7.07
CA SER A 43 8.29 -28.32 7.74
C SER A 43 9.21 -27.69 6.73
N GLY A 44 9.65 -26.46 7.03
CA GLY A 44 10.53 -25.74 6.11
C GLY A 44 10.79 -24.32 6.55
N VAL A 45 11.52 -23.60 5.72
CA VAL A 45 11.65 -22.14 5.83
C VAL A 45 10.41 -21.51 5.23
N ALA A 46 9.75 -20.65 5.98
CA ALA A 46 8.62 -19.85 5.51
C ALA A 46 8.94 -18.37 5.60
N SER A 47 8.49 -17.61 4.61
CA SER A 47 8.60 -16.16 4.58
C SER A 47 7.37 -15.51 5.21
N GLY A 48 7.55 -14.39 5.92
CA GLY A 48 6.43 -13.58 6.39
C GLY A 48 5.66 -14.16 7.57
N ASN A 49 6.34 -14.85 8.50
CA ASN A 49 5.68 -15.45 9.67
C ASN A 49 5.16 -14.40 10.67
N ASN A 50 5.87 -13.29 10.82
CA ASN A 50 5.54 -12.21 11.73
C ASN A 50 5.19 -10.92 10.98
N LEU A 51 5.94 -10.59 9.92
CA LEU A 51 5.70 -9.46 9.04
C LEU A 51 5.90 -9.88 7.59
N THR A 52 5.00 -9.48 6.71
CA THR A 52 5.18 -9.73 5.26
C THR A 52 6.49 -9.13 4.78
N SER A 53 7.37 -9.96 4.20
CA SER A 53 8.62 -9.51 3.59
C SER A 53 8.33 -8.60 2.41
N ARG A 54 8.98 -7.43 2.39
CA ARG A 54 8.70 -6.36 1.42
C ARG A 54 9.89 -5.46 1.20
N LEU A 55 9.94 -4.85 0.04
CA LEU A 55 10.88 -3.81 -0.34
C LEU A 55 10.10 -2.64 -0.93
N GLY A 56 10.49 -1.42 -0.60
CA GLY A 56 9.81 -0.25 -1.11
C GLY A 56 10.69 1.00 -1.17
N PHE A 57 10.19 1.94 -1.94
CA PHE A 57 10.71 3.31 -2.05
C PHE A 57 9.60 4.27 -1.65
N ARG A 58 9.95 5.26 -0.89
CA ARG A 58 9.07 6.41 -0.59
C ARG A 58 9.84 7.70 -0.71
N GLY A 59 9.18 8.72 -1.20
CA GLY A 59 9.79 10.03 -1.32
C GLY A 59 8.81 11.13 -1.01
N THR A 60 9.38 12.26 -0.60
CA THR A 60 8.63 13.49 -0.35
C THR A 60 9.42 14.65 -0.91
N GLU A 61 8.74 15.55 -1.59
CA GLU A 61 9.25 16.81 -2.11
C GLU A 61 8.44 17.96 -1.54
N ASP A 62 9.10 18.94 -0.98
CA ASP A 62 8.46 20.16 -0.50
C ASP A 62 8.25 21.12 -1.68
N LEU A 63 7.00 21.43 -1.98
CA LEU A 63 6.61 22.34 -3.08
C LEU A 63 6.49 23.79 -2.62
N GLY A 64 6.78 24.07 -1.35
CA GLY A 64 6.60 25.37 -0.74
C GLY A 64 5.18 25.64 -0.23
N GLY A 65 5.03 26.65 0.60
CA GLY A 65 3.72 27.01 1.17
C GLY A 65 3.06 25.94 2.03
N GLY A 66 3.80 24.96 2.53
CA GLY A 66 3.28 23.82 3.28
C GLY A 66 2.69 22.70 2.39
N LEU A 67 2.80 22.80 1.06
CA LEU A 67 2.39 21.78 0.12
C LEU A 67 3.56 20.82 -0.15
N LYS A 68 3.27 19.52 -0.18
CA LYS A 68 4.26 18.47 -0.45
C LYS A 68 3.72 17.49 -1.48
N ALA A 69 4.58 17.07 -2.40
CA ALA A 69 4.36 15.89 -3.23
C ALA A 69 4.96 14.66 -2.54
N ASN A 70 4.30 13.51 -2.65
CA ASN A 70 4.79 12.27 -2.10
C ASN A 70 4.53 11.10 -3.04
N PHE A 71 5.33 10.05 -2.91
CA PHE A 71 5.09 8.79 -3.57
C PHE A 71 5.48 7.61 -2.68
N VAL A 72 4.86 6.47 -2.92
CA VAL A 72 5.22 5.19 -2.31
C VAL A 72 5.12 4.10 -3.37
N LEU A 73 6.19 3.31 -3.51
CA LEU A 73 6.23 2.10 -4.31
C LEU A 73 6.66 0.96 -3.40
N GLU A 74 5.82 -0.07 -3.20
CA GLU A 74 6.09 -1.20 -2.31
C GLU A 74 5.69 -2.51 -2.98
N GLY A 75 6.64 -3.45 -3.02
CA GLY A 75 6.44 -4.82 -3.49
C GLY A 75 6.71 -5.83 -2.38
N GLY A 76 6.04 -6.97 -2.43
CA GLY A 76 6.31 -8.11 -1.57
C GLY A 76 7.26 -9.10 -2.22
N PHE A 77 7.92 -9.91 -1.42
CA PHE A 77 8.73 -11.03 -1.88
C PHE A 77 8.77 -12.15 -0.85
N ASN A 78 9.09 -13.36 -1.29
CA ASN A 78 9.26 -14.52 -0.44
C ASN A 78 10.75 -14.83 -0.28
N LEU A 79 11.21 -15.02 0.95
CA LEU A 79 12.61 -15.31 1.26
C LEU A 79 12.98 -16.78 1.08
N ASP A 80 11.99 -17.67 1.10
CA ASP A 80 12.19 -19.11 0.97
C ASP A 80 12.54 -19.54 -0.47
N ASN A 81 12.00 -18.83 -1.47
CA ASN A 81 12.14 -19.18 -2.88
C ASN A 81 12.51 -18.00 -3.80
N GLY A 82 12.54 -16.77 -3.29
CA GLY A 82 12.86 -15.56 -4.07
C GLY A 82 11.73 -15.01 -4.93
N ASP A 83 10.52 -15.57 -4.85
CA ASP A 83 9.38 -15.09 -5.61
C ASP A 83 8.95 -13.68 -5.19
N GLY A 84 8.54 -12.86 -6.18
CA GLY A 84 8.06 -11.49 -5.95
C GLY A 84 6.60 -11.38 -5.54
N ALA A 85 5.93 -12.48 -5.24
CA ALA A 85 4.47 -12.53 -5.12
C ALA A 85 3.94 -12.47 -3.68
N SER A 86 4.77 -12.13 -2.69
CA SER A 86 4.37 -12.19 -1.28
C SER A 86 3.40 -11.06 -0.87
N GLY A 87 2.36 -11.44 -0.16
CA GLY A 87 1.55 -10.54 0.66
C GLY A 87 0.55 -9.67 -0.09
N TYR A 88 -0.02 -10.14 -1.19
CA TYR A 88 -1.21 -9.55 -1.78
C TYR A 88 -2.13 -10.61 -2.37
N ALA A 89 -3.43 -10.31 -2.41
CA ALA A 89 -4.43 -11.18 -3.01
C ALA A 89 -4.17 -11.38 -4.52
N GLY A 90 -4.26 -12.63 -4.97
CA GLY A 90 -4.02 -12.99 -6.36
C GLY A 90 -2.55 -13.11 -6.76
N ALA A 91 -1.63 -13.12 -5.78
CA ALA A 91 -0.23 -13.48 -6.01
C ALA A 91 -0.14 -14.92 -6.56
N LYS A 92 0.63 -15.10 -7.62
CA LYS A 92 0.89 -16.42 -8.20
C LYS A 92 2.35 -16.79 -8.03
N ALA A 93 2.62 -18.05 -7.73
CA ALA A 93 3.99 -18.57 -7.68
C ALA A 93 4.69 -18.30 -9.02
N GLY A 94 5.97 -17.89 -8.96
CA GLY A 94 6.77 -17.58 -10.14
C GLY A 94 6.56 -16.18 -10.72
N GLU A 95 5.71 -15.34 -10.13
CA GLU A 95 5.62 -13.93 -10.52
C GLU A 95 6.89 -13.17 -10.07
N GLY A 96 7.43 -12.34 -10.96
CA GLY A 96 8.53 -11.44 -10.65
C GLY A 96 8.14 -10.35 -9.63
N PHE A 97 9.13 -9.66 -9.10
CA PHE A 97 8.91 -8.56 -8.17
C PHE A 97 8.06 -7.43 -8.79
N GLN A 98 6.99 -7.04 -8.14
CA GLN A 98 6.05 -6.02 -8.59
C GLN A 98 5.62 -5.13 -7.41
N PHE A 99 5.35 -3.85 -7.66
CA PHE A 99 4.86 -2.91 -6.64
C PHE A 99 3.35 -3.07 -6.36
N LYS A 100 2.87 -4.32 -6.21
CA LYS A 100 1.45 -4.62 -6.01
C LYS A 100 0.96 -4.38 -4.59
N ARG A 101 1.85 -4.16 -3.62
CA ARG A 101 1.47 -3.84 -2.24
C ARG A 101 1.00 -2.38 -2.12
N ARG A 102 1.76 -1.46 -2.68
CA ARG A 102 1.40 -0.05 -2.79
C ARG A 102 2.10 0.59 -3.98
N SER A 103 1.39 1.39 -4.72
CA SER A 103 1.91 2.16 -5.85
C SER A 103 1.11 3.44 -5.95
N THR A 104 1.56 4.51 -5.27
CA THR A 104 0.81 5.76 -5.12
C THR A 104 1.67 6.98 -5.34
N VAL A 105 1.04 8.03 -5.85
CA VAL A 105 1.55 9.40 -5.85
C VAL A 105 0.48 10.29 -5.22
N GLY A 106 0.89 11.35 -4.50
CA GLY A 106 -0.05 12.22 -3.81
C GLY A 106 0.47 13.60 -3.52
N LEU A 107 -0.46 14.42 -3.04
CA LEU A 107 -0.21 15.78 -2.53
C LEU A 107 -0.73 15.87 -1.10
N SER A 108 0.04 16.49 -0.22
CA SER A 108 -0.33 16.71 1.17
C SER A 108 -0.07 18.16 1.59
N GLY A 109 -0.87 18.64 2.54
CA GLY A 109 -0.78 20.02 3.05
C GLY A 109 -1.73 20.24 4.23
N GLY A 110 -2.07 21.50 4.52
CA GLY A 110 -3.03 21.83 5.57
C GLY A 110 -4.43 21.24 5.37
N PHE A 111 -4.76 20.84 4.15
CA PHE A 111 -6.04 20.17 3.82
C PHE A 111 -6.03 18.66 4.10
N GLY A 112 -4.91 18.09 4.52
CA GLY A 112 -4.72 16.65 4.62
C GLY A 112 -3.90 16.09 3.44
N GLU A 113 -4.29 14.94 2.92
CA GLU A 113 -3.58 14.26 1.84
C GLU A 113 -4.55 13.68 0.80
N VAL A 114 -4.23 13.91 -0.48
CA VAL A 114 -4.89 13.26 -1.63
C VAL A 114 -3.88 12.37 -2.32
N ARG A 115 -4.23 11.11 -2.56
CA ARG A 115 -3.36 10.12 -3.24
C ARG A 115 -4.11 9.44 -4.38
N MET A 116 -3.36 9.03 -5.39
CA MET A 116 -3.84 8.24 -6.52
C MET A 116 -2.97 7.00 -6.69
N GLY A 117 -3.59 5.89 -7.11
CA GLY A 117 -2.91 4.65 -7.45
C GLY A 117 -3.46 3.43 -6.71
N ARG A 118 -2.59 2.44 -6.49
CA ARG A 118 -2.93 1.21 -5.77
C ARG A 118 -2.50 1.32 -4.32
N GLU A 119 -3.45 1.09 -3.40
CA GLU A 119 -3.16 1.13 -1.97
C GLU A 119 -4.15 0.30 -1.13
N LEU A 120 -3.96 0.33 0.19
CA LEU A 120 -4.88 -0.27 1.15
C LEU A 120 -6.21 0.49 1.19
N THR A 121 -7.30 -0.26 1.34
CA THR A 121 -8.64 0.34 1.52
C THR A 121 -8.75 1.09 2.85
N ALA A 122 -9.64 2.08 2.92
CA ALA A 122 -9.90 2.83 4.14
C ALA A 122 -10.39 1.89 5.25
N ALA A 123 -11.27 0.95 4.94
CA ALA A 123 -11.78 -0.05 5.88
C ALA A 123 -10.67 -0.93 6.44
N TYR A 124 -9.75 -1.42 5.61
CA TYR A 124 -8.60 -2.18 6.09
C TYR A 124 -7.70 -1.33 7.01
N ASN A 125 -7.37 -0.11 6.61
CA ASN A 125 -6.54 0.80 7.42
C ASN A 125 -7.17 1.13 8.78
N ALA A 126 -8.50 1.21 8.85
CA ALA A 126 -9.22 1.47 10.09
C ALA A 126 -9.17 0.28 11.06
N THR A 127 -9.20 -0.95 10.55
CA THR A 127 -9.35 -2.18 11.35
C THR A 127 -8.04 -2.92 11.59
N ALA A 128 -7.10 -2.91 10.63
CA ALA A 128 -5.84 -3.66 10.72
C ALA A 128 -4.96 -3.25 11.91
N ARG A 129 -5.08 -2.00 12.37
CA ARG A 129 -4.37 -1.50 13.57
C ARG A 129 -4.77 -2.23 14.86
N TYR A 130 -5.94 -2.88 14.87
CA TYR A 130 -6.45 -3.63 16.00
C TYR A 130 -6.21 -5.14 15.89
N ASP A 131 -5.63 -5.59 14.76
CA ASP A 131 -5.22 -6.97 14.58
C ASP A 131 -3.86 -7.20 15.26
N VAL A 132 -3.86 -7.97 16.34
CA VAL A 132 -2.65 -8.27 17.13
C VAL A 132 -1.59 -8.98 16.29
N PHE A 133 -2.00 -9.76 15.29
CA PHE A 133 -1.10 -10.48 14.39
C PHE A 133 -0.75 -9.71 13.12
N GLY A 134 -1.25 -8.47 12.96
CA GLY A 134 -0.92 -7.63 11.82
C GLY A 134 -1.31 -8.22 10.47
N SER A 135 -2.34 -9.04 10.44
CA SER A 135 -2.83 -9.75 9.23
C SER A 135 -1.80 -10.70 8.60
N VAL A 136 -0.94 -11.32 9.42
CA VAL A 136 0.06 -12.31 8.99
C VAL A 136 0.14 -13.51 9.93
N GLY A 137 0.72 -14.61 9.44
CA GLY A 137 0.94 -15.84 10.21
C GLY A 137 -0.35 -16.59 10.55
N ILE A 138 -0.21 -17.61 11.38
CA ILE A 138 -1.31 -18.54 11.74
C ILE A 138 -2.43 -17.89 12.57
N GLY A 139 -2.15 -16.78 13.25
CA GLY A 139 -3.11 -16.02 14.06
C GLY A 139 -3.76 -14.85 13.34
N GLN A 140 -3.52 -14.66 12.05
CA GLN A 140 -4.05 -13.53 11.28
C GLN A 140 -5.58 -13.47 11.30
N SER A 141 -6.12 -12.27 11.25
CA SER A 141 -7.56 -12.06 11.12
C SER A 141 -8.09 -12.65 9.82
N ARG A 142 -9.11 -13.50 9.93
CA ARG A 142 -9.79 -14.08 8.75
C ARG A 142 -10.61 -13.06 7.97
N LEU A 143 -10.93 -11.93 8.57
CA LEU A 143 -11.68 -10.85 7.91
C LEU A 143 -10.93 -10.31 6.67
N TRP A 144 -9.59 -10.31 6.75
CA TRP A 144 -8.71 -9.75 5.71
C TRP A 144 -7.77 -10.81 5.11
N ALA A 145 -7.95 -12.08 5.47
CA ALA A 145 -7.17 -13.16 4.88
C ALA A 145 -7.46 -13.24 3.39
N ASP A 146 -6.41 -13.26 2.60
CA ASP A 146 -6.49 -13.49 1.16
C ASP A 146 -7.05 -14.87 0.89
N GLY A 147 -7.77 -15.04 -0.21
CA GLY A 147 -8.46 -16.25 -0.59
C GLY A 147 -7.61 -17.52 -0.65
N ASP A 148 -6.29 -17.44 -0.60
CA ASP A 148 -5.39 -18.59 -0.59
C ASP A 148 -5.43 -19.42 0.71
N VAL A 149 -5.96 -18.87 1.80
CA VAL A 149 -6.15 -19.64 3.05
C VAL A 149 -7.52 -20.30 3.10
N VAL A 150 -8.37 -20.04 2.11
CA VAL A 150 -9.75 -20.53 2.07
C VAL A 150 -9.96 -21.45 0.89
N ASP A 151 -9.11 -22.44 0.72
CA ASP A 151 -9.35 -23.55 -0.22
C ASP A 151 -10.58 -24.40 0.18
N THR A 152 -11.28 -24.03 1.24
CA THR A 152 -12.47 -24.76 1.75
C THR A 152 -13.74 -23.94 1.79
N VAL A 153 -13.71 -22.63 1.57
CA VAL A 153 -14.90 -21.81 1.34
C VAL A 153 -14.76 -21.20 -0.03
N ALA A 154 -15.57 -21.62 -0.96
CA ALA A 154 -15.58 -21.07 -2.32
C ALA A 154 -15.42 -19.54 -2.24
N PRO A 155 -14.42 -18.95 -2.92
CA PRO A 155 -14.27 -17.51 -2.91
C PRO A 155 -15.61 -16.92 -3.34
N ALA A 156 -16.06 -15.88 -2.63
CA ALA A 156 -17.25 -15.17 -3.09
C ALA A 156 -16.94 -14.72 -4.52
N LEU A 157 -17.60 -15.34 -5.47
CA LEU A 157 -17.45 -15.00 -6.86
C LEU A 157 -18.33 -13.78 -7.12
N ASN A 158 -17.79 -12.79 -7.82
CA ASN A 158 -18.63 -11.73 -8.37
C ASN A 158 -19.57 -12.33 -9.44
N ALA A 159 -20.55 -11.56 -9.90
CA ALA A 159 -21.52 -11.98 -10.90
C ALA A 159 -20.89 -12.55 -12.20
N ASN A 160 -19.59 -12.30 -12.43
CA ASN A 160 -18.83 -12.77 -13.59
C ASN A 160 -17.97 -14.02 -13.29
N GLY A 161 -18.12 -14.63 -12.11
CA GLY A 161 -17.39 -15.83 -11.74
C GLY A 161 -15.92 -15.60 -11.35
N ASN A 162 -15.50 -14.35 -11.18
CA ASN A 162 -14.15 -14.02 -10.72
C ASN A 162 -14.09 -14.01 -9.19
N ALA A 163 -13.04 -14.54 -8.62
CA ALA A 163 -12.80 -14.46 -7.18
C ALA A 163 -12.83 -12.99 -6.75
N VAL A 164 -13.70 -12.66 -5.79
CA VAL A 164 -13.67 -11.37 -5.13
C VAL A 164 -12.42 -11.38 -4.28
N THR A 165 -11.35 -10.82 -4.80
CA THR A 165 -10.13 -10.59 -4.05
C THR A 165 -10.45 -9.68 -2.88
N THR A 166 -9.89 -10.00 -1.74
CA THR A 166 -10.13 -9.31 -0.47
C THR A 166 -10.14 -7.79 -0.64
N ASN A 167 -11.05 -7.15 0.06
CA ASN A 167 -11.14 -5.69 0.13
C ASN A 167 -9.97 -5.03 0.88
N GLN A 168 -8.81 -5.72 0.96
CA GLN A 168 -7.62 -5.23 1.61
C GLN A 168 -6.94 -4.12 0.79
N ARG A 169 -6.89 -4.30 -0.52
CA ARG A 169 -6.24 -3.35 -1.45
C ARG A 169 -7.14 -3.06 -2.63
N ILE A 170 -6.99 -1.85 -3.13
CA ILE A 170 -7.74 -1.35 -4.27
C ILE A 170 -6.76 -0.77 -5.29
N SER A 171 -6.96 -1.10 -6.57
CA SER A 171 -6.27 -0.49 -7.71
C SER A 171 -7.07 0.67 -8.25
N ASN A 172 -6.43 1.52 -9.05
CA ASN A 172 -7.07 2.61 -9.75
C ASN A 172 -7.90 3.49 -8.80
N ALA A 173 -7.29 3.82 -7.65
CA ALA A 173 -7.98 4.49 -6.56
C ALA A 173 -7.60 5.96 -6.43
N LEU A 174 -8.57 6.75 -5.98
CA LEU A 174 -8.40 8.09 -5.42
C LEU A 174 -8.70 8.01 -3.93
N THR A 175 -7.74 8.45 -3.12
CA THR A 175 -7.84 8.43 -1.65
C THR A 175 -7.67 9.82 -1.09
N TYR A 176 -8.51 10.16 -0.13
CA TYR A 176 -8.35 11.35 0.71
C TYR A 176 -8.19 10.95 2.16
N VAL A 177 -7.25 11.59 2.86
CA VAL A 177 -7.06 11.47 4.31
C VAL A 177 -7.07 12.87 4.90
N SER A 178 -7.97 13.12 5.86
CA SER A 178 -8.06 14.42 6.53
C SER A 178 -6.81 14.74 7.36
N PRO A 179 -6.59 16.01 7.72
CA PRO A 179 -5.71 16.36 8.82
C PRO A 179 -6.13 15.65 10.12
N ASP A 180 -5.24 15.67 11.09
CA ASP A 180 -5.54 15.20 12.44
C ASP A 180 -6.31 16.26 13.21
N PHE A 181 -7.54 15.95 13.61
CA PHE A 181 -8.38 16.80 14.44
C PHE A 181 -8.38 16.29 15.89
N SER A 182 -7.28 16.52 16.60
CA SER A 182 -7.10 16.08 18.00
C SER A 182 -7.28 14.58 18.21
N GLY A 183 -6.65 13.77 17.31
CA GLY A 183 -6.71 12.32 17.34
C GLY A 183 -7.77 11.70 16.43
N PHE A 184 -8.66 12.51 15.86
CA PHE A 184 -9.66 12.04 14.90
C PHE A 184 -9.20 12.31 13.47
N LYS A 185 -9.24 11.27 12.63
CA LYS A 185 -8.95 11.33 11.19
C LYS A 185 -10.02 10.63 10.39
N VAL A 186 -10.32 11.16 9.22
CA VAL A 186 -11.20 10.53 8.23
C VAL A 186 -10.38 10.10 7.03
N GLY A 187 -10.54 8.85 6.60
CA GLY A 187 -9.97 8.34 5.36
C GLY A 187 -11.09 7.84 4.45
N VAL A 188 -11.09 8.30 3.21
CA VAL A 188 -12.07 7.87 2.18
C VAL A 188 -11.30 7.47 0.95
N ASN A 189 -11.67 6.35 0.34
CA ASN A 189 -11.15 6.00 -0.97
C ASN A 189 -12.22 5.50 -1.94
N TYR A 190 -12.02 5.84 -3.18
CA TYR A 190 -12.84 5.43 -4.32
C TYR A 190 -11.95 4.77 -5.37
N GLY A 191 -12.32 3.55 -5.77
CA GLY A 191 -11.69 2.81 -6.86
C GLY A 191 -12.55 2.88 -8.10
N PHE A 192 -11.94 3.33 -9.20
CA PHE A 192 -12.58 3.33 -10.51
C PHE A 192 -12.62 1.91 -11.06
N GLY A 193 -13.75 1.48 -11.56
CA GLY A 193 -13.87 0.19 -12.25
C GLY A 193 -13.02 0.16 -13.52
N GLU A 194 -12.41 -0.98 -13.82
CA GLU A 194 -11.54 -1.16 -15.00
C GLU A 194 -12.28 -1.80 -16.20
N THR A 195 -13.61 -1.76 -16.23
CA THR A 195 -14.37 -2.36 -17.34
C THR A 195 -14.48 -1.41 -18.51
N THR A 196 -14.01 -1.86 -19.68
CA THR A 196 -14.08 -1.11 -20.97
C THR A 196 -15.50 -0.90 -21.49
N ASN A 197 -16.51 -1.52 -20.89
CA ASN A 197 -17.91 -1.49 -21.35
C ASN A 197 -18.82 -0.56 -20.52
N GLY A 198 -18.25 0.36 -19.72
CA GLY A 198 -19.05 1.37 -19.01
C GLY A 198 -19.93 0.83 -17.86
N ASN A 199 -19.82 -0.44 -17.52
CA ASN A 199 -20.49 -1.01 -16.35
C ASN A 199 -19.69 -0.65 -15.10
N SER A 200 -20.28 0.12 -14.21
CA SER A 200 -19.71 0.52 -12.91
C SER A 200 -19.66 -0.62 -11.87
N ASP A 201 -19.91 -1.85 -12.27
CA ASP A 201 -20.09 -3.02 -11.39
C ASP A 201 -18.82 -3.45 -10.63
N SER A 202 -17.69 -2.78 -10.85
CA SER A 202 -16.42 -3.03 -10.15
C SER A 202 -15.88 -1.79 -9.43
N SER A 203 -16.67 -0.75 -9.25
CA SER A 203 -16.27 0.40 -8.44
C SER A 203 -16.31 0.05 -6.94
N TYR A 204 -15.40 0.64 -6.19
CA TYR A 204 -15.32 0.49 -4.73
C TYR A 204 -15.38 1.87 -4.07
N MET A 205 -16.12 1.98 -2.97
CA MET A 205 -16.08 3.14 -2.09
C MET A 205 -15.94 2.68 -0.65
N GLY A 206 -14.99 3.25 0.08
CA GLY A 206 -14.74 2.95 1.49
C GLY A 206 -14.42 4.20 2.29
N ALA A 207 -14.77 4.19 3.58
CA ALA A 207 -14.51 5.25 4.55
C ALA A 207 -14.10 4.64 5.90
#